data_1057d8dd47ce900e00f2f3cb230b78c9
#
_entry.id   1057d8dd47ce900e00f2f3cb230b78c9
#
_cell.length_a   1.000
_cell.length_b   1.000
_cell.length_c   1.000
_cell.angle_alpha   90.00
_cell.angle_beta   90.00
_cell.angle_gamma   90.00
#
_symmetry.space_group_name_H-M   'P 1'
#
loop_
_entity.id
_entity.type
_entity.pdbx_description
1 polymer ?
#
loop_
_entity_poly.entity_id
_entity_poly.type
_entity_poly.pdbx_seq_one_letter_code
_entity_poly.pdbx_strand_id
1 'polypeptide(L)'
;ALCEGIGEQVTPLSAMPEYWIVITKPRFSLSTSEVFSSPLIARAYGADSTNLVISSLKSGKSANVVFSGAQNALESASISLCPAIARLKELMLKNGAFFSMMSGSGSSVYGVFDSHKAASDAFGLIRSQFPNTYITKPCPNAVEFI
;
A
#
# COMPACT_ATOMS: atom_id res chain seq x y z
N ALA A 1 -10.34 -8.85 -0.37
CA ALA A 1 -10.31 -10.30 -0.36
C ALA A 1 -9.01 -10.81 0.24
N LEU A 2 -9.02 -12.01 0.80
CA LEU A 2 -7.83 -12.80 1.12
C LEU A 2 -7.54 -13.68 -0.09
N CYS A 3 -6.31 -13.64 -0.58
CA CYS A 3 -5.84 -14.51 -1.66
C CYS A 3 -4.78 -15.46 -1.11
N GLU A 4 -4.97 -16.77 -1.34
CA GLU A 4 -4.09 -17.84 -0.84
C GLU A 4 -3.61 -18.72 -2.01
N GLY A 5 -2.65 -19.61 -1.73
CA GLY A 5 -2.03 -20.43 -2.77
C GLY A 5 -1.16 -19.58 -3.70
N ILE A 6 -1.34 -19.71 -5.01
CA ILE A 6 -0.74 -18.84 -6.05
C ILE A 6 -1.69 -17.69 -6.46
N GLY A 7 -2.74 -17.43 -5.66
CA GLY A 7 -3.77 -16.41 -5.88
C GLY A 7 -5.11 -16.96 -6.38
N GLU A 8 -5.24 -18.28 -6.51
CA GLU A 8 -6.43 -18.95 -7.00
C GLU A 8 -7.52 -19.12 -5.93
N GLN A 9 -7.14 -19.09 -4.65
CA GLN A 9 -8.08 -19.18 -3.54
C GLN A 9 -8.44 -17.77 -3.07
N VAL A 10 -9.61 -17.30 -3.44
CA VAL A 10 -10.06 -15.94 -3.12
C VAL A 10 -11.22 -15.99 -2.13
N THR A 11 -10.98 -15.49 -0.93
CA THR A 11 -12.01 -15.35 0.12
C THR A 11 -12.40 -13.88 0.27
N PRO A 12 -13.68 -13.51 0.05
CA PRO A 12 -14.15 -12.16 0.30
C PRO A 12 -13.96 -11.78 1.78
N LEU A 13 -13.51 -10.56 2.03
CA LEU A 13 -13.42 -9.98 3.37
C LEU A 13 -14.49 -8.88 3.55
N SER A 14 -14.72 -8.48 4.81
CA SER A 14 -15.55 -7.33 5.12
C SER A 14 -15.07 -6.09 4.38
N ALA A 15 -16.00 -5.18 4.06
CA ALA A 15 -15.67 -3.92 3.42
C ALA A 15 -14.64 -3.14 4.25
N MET A 16 -13.72 -2.49 3.56
CA MET A 16 -12.78 -1.57 4.20
C MET A 16 -13.55 -0.33 4.71
N PRO A 17 -13.17 0.24 5.87
CA PRO A 17 -13.67 1.54 6.28
C PRO A 17 -13.31 2.62 5.27
N GLU A 18 -13.97 3.77 5.31
CA GLU A 18 -13.66 4.89 4.41
C GLU A 18 -12.26 5.46 4.69
N TYR A 19 -11.53 5.72 3.62
CA TYR A 19 -10.23 6.38 3.63
C TYR A 19 -9.88 6.89 2.22
N TRP A 20 -8.87 7.73 2.15
CA TRP A 20 -8.33 8.25 0.88
C TRP A 20 -6.93 7.72 0.64
N ILE A 21 -6.58 7.58 -0.62
CA ILE A 21 -5.26 7.07 -1.03
C ILE A 21 -4.62 8.06 -1.99
N VAL A 22 -3.36 8.39 -1.75
CA VAL A 22 -2.49 9.01 -2.75
C VAL A 22 -1.48 7.96 -3.19
N ILE A 23 -1.44 7.69 -4.50
CA ILE A 23 -0.51 6.72 -5.10
C ILE A 23 0.44 7.49 -6.00
N THR A 24 1.73 7.20 -5.89
CA THR A 24 2.74 7.75 -6.79
C THR A 24 3.64 6.67 -7.35
N LYS A 25 3.98 6.79 -8.63
CA LYS A 25 4.95 5.91 -9.30
C LYS A 25 6.17 6.73 -9.70
N PRO A 26 7.36 6.44 -9.14
CA PRO A 26 8.61 7.04 -9.61
C PRO A 26 8.88 6.69 -11.09
N ARG A 27 9.75 7.46 -11.74
CA ARG A 27 10.07 7.28 -13.17
C ARG A 27 10.82 5.99 -13.49
N PHE A 28 11.38 5.31 -12.50
CA PHE A 28 12.08 4.04 -12.69
C PHE A 28 11.20 2.87 -12.26
N SER A 29 11.40 1.73 -12.92
CA SER A 29 10.73 0.48 -12.62
C SER A 29 11.75 -0.51 -12.05
N LEU A 30 11.30 -1.33 -11.13
CA LEU A 30 12.05 -2.47 -10.62
C LEU A 30 11.65 -3.73 -11.41
N SER A 31 12.61 -4.61 -11.66
CA SER A 31 12.31 -5.93 -12.17
C SER A 31 11.73 -6.78 -11.05
N THR A 32 10.52 -7.30 -11.24
CA THR A 32 9.87 -8.18 -10.27
C THR A 32 10.72 -9.41 -9.96
N SER A 33 11.35 -10.01 -10.98
CA SER A 33 12.24 -11.16 -10.80
C SER A 33 13.47 -10.82 -9.96
N GLU A 34 14.05 -9.64 -10.16
CA GLU A 34 15.20 -9.17 -9.38
C GLU A 34 14.84 -8.98 -7.90
N VAL A 35 13.67 -8.36 -7.64
CA VAL A 35 13.17 -8.20 -6.27
C VAL A 35 12.97 -9.57 -5.61
N PHE A 36 12.30 -10.51 -6.28
CA PHE A 36 12.07 -11.85 -5.74
C PHE A 36 13.34 -12.69 -5.53
N SER A 37 14.41 -12.39 -6.25
CA SER A 37 15.71 -13.06 -6.09
C SER A 37 16.54 -12.49 -4.94
N SER A 38 16.10 -11.41 -4.31
CA SER A 38 16.85 -10.75 -3.24
C SER A 38 16.86 -11.57 -1.96
N PRO A 39 18.04 -11.74 -1.31
CA PRO A 39 18.13 -12.37 0.00
C PRO A 39 17.47 -11.55 1.12
N LEU A 40 17.16 -10.29 0.85
CA LEU A 40 16.52 -9.37 1.79
C LEU A 40 15.00 -9.56 1.90
N ILE A 41 14.41 -10.49 1.13
CA ILE A 41 13.01 -10.84 1.32
C ILE A 41 12.86 -11.44 2.71
N ALA A 42 12.15 -10.73 3.56
CA ALA A 42 11.85 -11.23 4.89
C ALA A 42 10.87 -12.40 4.79
N ARG A 43 11.38 -13.62 4.89
CA ARG A 43 10.56 -14.85 4.97
C ARG A 43 9.70 -14.91 6.24
N ALA A 44 9.89 -13.95 7.14
CA ALA A 44 9.25 -13.90 8.45
C ALA A 44 7.95 -13.09 8.51
N TYR A 45 7.49 -12.51 7.42
CA TYR A 45 6.15 -11.92 7.40
C TYR A 45 5.13 -13.05 7.29
N GLY A 46 4.85 -13.63 8.46
CA GLY A 46 4.03 -14.80 8.56
C GLY A 46 2.54 -14.46 8.64
N ALA A 47 1.76 -15.51 8.85
CA ALA A 47 0.32 -15.48 9.03
C ALA A 47 -0.16 -14.45 10.08
N ASP A 48 0.67 -14.06 11.03
CA ASP A 48 0.30 -13.18 12.13
C ASP A 48 -0.11 -11.78 11.69
N SER A 49 0.65 -11.15 10.78
CA SER A 49 0.30 -9.81 10.28
C SER A 49 -0.97 -9.84 9.41
N THR A 50 -1.12 -10.85 8.57
CA THR A 50 -2.33 -11.05 7.76
C THR A 50 -3.54 -11.33 8.65
N ASN A 51 -3.41 -12.18 9.67
CA ASN A 51 -4.46 -12.47 10.62
C ASN A 51 -4.89 -11.24 11.42
N LEU A 52 -3.94 -10.37 11.78
CA LEU A 52 -4.23 -9.10 12.44
C LEU A 52 -5.09 -8.19 11.56
N VAL A 53 -4.74 -8.03 10.29
CA VAL A 53 -5.52 -7.26 9.32
C VAL A 53 -6.94 -7.85 9.16
N ILE A 54 -7.05 -9.17 8.96
CA ILE A 54 -8.33 -9.86 8.79
C ILE A 54 -9.20 -9.69 10.04
N SER A 55 -8.66 -9.91 11.23
CA SER A 55 -9.40 -9.78 12.50
C SER A 55 -9.86 -8.35 12.75
N SER A 56 -9.03 -7.38 12.41
CA SER A 56 -9.37 -5.96 12.50
C SER A 56 -10.51 -5.57 11.56
N LEU A 57 -10.49 -6.07 10.31
CA LEU A 57 -11.58 -5.89 9.35
C LEU A 57 -12.88 -6.54 9.84
N LYS A 58 -12.84 -7.79 10.25
CA LYS A 58 -14.00 -8.51 10.79
C LYS A 58 -14.62 -7.83 12.01
N SER A 59 -13.79 -7.18 12.81
CA SER A 59 -14.23 -6.43 14.01
C SER A 59 -14.65 -5.00 13.73
N GLY A 60 -14.72 -4.56 12.46
CA GLY A 60 -15.14 -3.22 12.08
C GLY A 60 -14.22 -2.12 12.61
N LYS A 61 -12.93 -2.39 12.76
CA LYS A 61 -11.95 -1.40 13.23
C LYS A 61 -11.74 -0.30 12.21
N SER A 62 -11.27 0.88 12.68
CA SER A 62 -10.93 2.01 11.81
C SER A 62 -9.79 1.65 10.84
N ALA A 63 -9.68 2.40 9.74
CA ALA A 63 -8.63 2.20 8.74
C ALA A 63 -7.24 2.22 9.36
N ASN A 64 -6.97 3.15 10.29
CA ASN A 64 -5.69 3.26 10.97
C ASN A 64 -5.31 1.95 11.70
N VAL A 65 -6.27 1.33 12.40
CA VAL A 65 -6.04 0.06 13.09
C VAL A 65 -5.84 -1.08 12.10
N VAL A 66 -6.61 -1.14 11.01
CA VAL A 66 -6.45 -2.15 9.96
C VAL A 66 -5.07 -2.07 9.33
N PHE A 67 -4.66 -0.87 8.91
CA PHE A 67 -3.38 -0.66 8.24
C PHE A 67 -2.17 -0.83 9.17
N SER A 68 -2.31 -0.68 10.49
CA SER A 68 -1.20 -0.87 11.43
C SER A 68 -0.59 -2.27 11.40
N GLY A 69 -1.37 -3.28 10.97
CA GLY A 69 -0.90 -4.66 10.77
C GLY A 69 -0.40 -4.94 9.35
N ALA A 70 -0.59 -4.02 8.41
CA ALA A 70 -0.25 -4.27 7.01
C ALA A 70 1.26 -4.20 6.76
N GLN A 71 1.78 -5.16 6.01
CA GLN A 71 3.20 -5.29 5.68
C GLN A 71 3.38 -5.75 4.23
N ASN A 72 4.54 -5.43 3.66
CA ASN A 72 4.95 -5.91 2.36
C ASN A 72 6.34 -6.56 2.45
N ALA A 73 6.39 -7.88 2.36
CA ALA A 73 7.62 -8.66 2.47
C ALA A 73 8.70 -8.27 1.44
N LEU A 74 8.30 -7.72 0.31
CA LEU A 74 9.21 -7.32 -0.77
C LEU A 74 9.83 -5.93 -0.54
N GLU A 75 9.30 -5.16 0.41
CA GLU A 75 9.65 -3.74 0.55
C GLU A 75 11.13 -3.52 0.88
N SER A 76 11.71 -4.31 1.77
CA SER A 76 13.13 -4.19 2.13
C SER A 76 14.05 -4.44 0.94
N ALA A 77 13.75 -5.46 0.14
CA ALA A 77 14.47 -5.78 -1.08
C ALA A 77 14.37 -4.65 -2.10
N SER A 78 13.15 -4.15 -2.31
CA SER A 78 12.91 -3.07 -3.28
C SER A 78 13.53 -1.74 -2.86
N ILE A 79 13.55 -1.42 -1.57
CA ILE A 79 14.22 -0.22 -1.04
C ILE A 79 15.74 -0.30 -1.25
N SER A 80 16.32 -1.48 -1.07
CA SER A 80 17.76 -1.70 -1.33
C SER A 80 18.14 -1.42 -2.78
N LEU A 81 17.29 -1.84 -3.72
CA LEU A 81 17.46 -1.60 -5.16
C LEU A 81 17.11 -0.16 -5.56
N CYS A 82 16.18 0.45 -4.85
CA CYS A 82 15.64 1.76 -5.14
C CYS A 82 15.34 2.57 -3.87
N PRO A 83 16.33 3.27 -3.29
CA PRO A 83 16.16 4.07 -2.07
C PRO A 83 15.10 5.18 -2.17
N ALA A 84 14.70 5.57 -3.39
CA ALA A 84 13.62 6.56 -3.56
C ALA A 84 12.26 6.07 -3.04
N ILE A 85 12.04 4.76 -2.94
CA ILE A 85 10.84 4.18 -2.33
C ILE A 85 10.73 4.62 -0.86
N ALA A 86 11.81 4.51 -0.09
CA ALA A 86 11.83 4.94 1.30
C ALA A 86 11.55 6.45 1.43
N ARG A 87 12.16 7.27 0.57
CA ARG A 87 11.93 8.72 0.55
C ARG A 87 10.48 9.08 0.23
N LEU A 88 9.85 8.35 -0.70
CA LEU A 88 8.44 8.55 -1.04
C LEU A 88 7.52 8.16 0.12
N LYS A 89 7.79 7.07 0.82
CA LYS A 89 7.05 6.67 2.02
C LYS A 89 7.13 7.76 3.10
N GLU A 90 8.34 8.24 3.39
CA GLU A 90 8.53 9.34 4.33
C GLU A 90 7.79 10.61 3.89
N LEU A 91 7.82 10.93 2.60
CA LEU A 91 7.13 12.09 2.06
C LEU A 91 5.62 11.99 2.26
N MET A 92 5.02 10.81 2.04
CA MET A 92 3.61 10.56 2.33
C MET A 92 3.28 10.80 3.81
N LEU A 93 4.07 10.21 4.72
CA LEU A 93 3.87 10.33 6.16
C LEU A 93 4.03 11.78 6.64
N LYS A 94 5.06 12.49 6.18
CA LYS A 94 5.30 13.91 6.50
C LYS A 94 4.18 14.82 6.04
N ASN A 95 3.43 14.42 5.02
CA ASN A 95 2.30 15.17 4.47
C ASN A 95 0.94 14.64 4.95
N GLY A 96 0.89 13.97 6.09
CA GLY A 96 -0.35 13.64 6.79
C GLY A 96 -0.95 12.27 6.48
N ALA A 97 -0.25 11.40 5.73
CA ALA A 97 -0.65 10.01 5.67
C ALA A 97 -0.46 9.35 7.04
N PHE A 98 -1.47 8.64 7.54
CA PHE A 98 -1.31 7.85 8.76
C PHE A 98 -0.63 6.50 8.49
N PHE A 99 -0.55 6.09 7.23
CA PHE A 99 0.14 4.88 6.78
C PHE A 99 0.73 5.09 5.38
N SER A 100 1.88 4.47 5.12
CA SER A 100 2.48 4.46 3.78
C SER A 100 3.24 3.17 3.53
N MET A 101 3.06 2.59 2.35
CA MET A 101 3.69 1.33 1.95
C MET A 101 3.92 1.29 0.44
N MET A 102 4.89 0.48 0.03
CA MET A 102 5.10 0.13 -1.37
C MET A 102 4.03 -0.87 -1.84
N SER A 103 3.59 -0.74 -3.09
CA SER A 103 2.64 -1.65 -3.71
C SER A 103 3.36 -2.76 -4.50
N GLY A 104 3.02 -4.01 -4.21
CA GLY A 104 3.58 -5.19 -4.89
C GLY A 104 5.10 -5.25 -4.79
N SER A 105 5.79 -5.51 -5.89
CA SER A 105 7.25 -5.47 -6.00
C SER A 105 7.82 -4.06 -6.19
N GLY A 106 6.98 -3.04 -6.19
CA GLY A 106 7.38 -1.63 -6.38
C GLY A 106 7.37 -1.25 -7.86
N SER A 107 7.82 -0.09 -8.20
CA SER A 107 8.31 1.04 -7.38
C SER A 107 7.19 1.98 -6.88
N SER A 108 5.92 1.66 -7.15
CA SER A 108 4.79 2.47 -6.70
C SER A 108 4.68 2.48 -5.18
N VAL A 109 4.41 3.66 -4.61
CA VAL A 109 4.19 3.87 -3.18
C VAL A 109 2.84 4.53 -3.00
N TYR A 110 2.14 4.15 -1.94
CA TYR A 110 0.90 4.79 -1.56
C TYR A 110 0.90 5.27 -0.11
N GLY A 111 0.15 6.32 0.14
CA GLY A 111 -0.16 6.84 1.46
C GLY A 111 -1.66 6.78 1.70
N VAL A 112 -2.07 6.51 2.93
CA VAL A 112 -3.47 6.42 3.36
C VAL A 112 -3.79 7.59 4.28
N PHE A 113 -4.94 8.23 4.04
CA PHE A 113 -5.36 9.47 4.68
C PHE A 113 -6.79 9.36 5.20
N ASP A 114 -7.07 9.98 6.34
CA ASP A 114 -8.39 9.97 6.96
C ASP A 114 -9.41 10.86 6.23
N SER A 115 -8.95 11.85 5.45
CA SER A 115 -9.84 12.80 4.79
C SER A 115 -9.39 13.15 3.38
N HIS A 116 -10.37 13.52 2.55
CA HIS A 116 -10.11 14.04 1.21
C HIS A 116 -9.22 15.28 1.24
N LYS A 117 -9.42 16.17 2.22
CA LYS A 117 -8.64 17.39 2.34
C LYS A 117 -7.16 17.07 2.55
N ALA A 118 -6.83 16.22 3.53
CA ALA A 118 -5.45 15.81 3.79
C ALA A 118 -4.81 15.12 2.59
N ALA A 119 -5.56 14.22 1.93
CA ALA A 119 -5.09 13.54 0.71
C ALA A 119 -4.85 14.53 -0.44
N SER A 120 -5.74 15.53 -0.64
CA SER A 120 -5.60 16.54 -1.70
C SER A 120 -4.41 17.47 -1.47
N ASP A 121 -4.18 17.88 -0.22
CA ASP A 121 -3.04 18.72 0.15
C ASP A 121 -1.73 17.96 -0.13
N ALA A 122 -1.63 16.71 0.31
CA ALA A 122 -0.49 15.83 0.03
C ALA A 122 -0.31 15.56 -1.47
N PHE A 123 -1.40 15.29 -2.19
CA PHE A 123 -1.38 15.06 -3.63
C PHE A 123 -0.76 16.24 -4.38
N GLY A 124 -1.16 17.48 -4.08
CA GLY A 124 -0.60 18.68 -4.73
C GLY A 124 0.91 18.80 -4.55
N LEU A 125 1.39 18.58 -3.32
CA LEU A 125 2.82 18.63 -2.98
C LEU A 125 3.63 17.49 -3.62
N ILE A 126 3.10 16.28 -3.60
CA ILE A 126 3.80 15.10 -4.13
C ILE A 126 3.82 15.14 -5.65
N ARG A 127 2.71 15.51 -6.29
CA ARG A 127 2.60 15.58 -7.75
C ARG A 127 3.54 16.61 -8.37
N SER A 128 3.86 17.69 -7.67
CA SER A 128 4.83 18.68 -8.15
C SER A 128 6.23 18.10 -8.35
N GLN A 129 6.59 17.08 -7.59
CA GLN A 129 7.87 16.38 -7.65
C GLN A 129 7.79 15.07 -8.44
N PHE A 130 6.64 14.40 -8.38
CA PHE A 130 6.36 13.10 -9.00
C PHE A 130 5.07 13.19 -9.83
N PRO A 131 5.17 13.53 -11.12
CA PRO A 131 3.99 13.78 -11.97
C PRO A 131 3.02 12.59 -12.06
N ASN A 132 3.53 11.34 -11.94
CA ASN A 132 2.71 10.13 -11.94
C ASN A 132 2.10 9.89 -10.55
N THR A 133 1.39 10.87 -10.03
CA THR A 133 0.69 10.82 -8.74
C THR A 133 -0.80 10.93 -8.98
N TYR A 134 -1.56 10.13 -8.26
CA TYR A 134 -3.02 10.01 -8.35
C TYR A 134 -3.63 10.01 -6.95
N ILE A 135 -4.85 10.53 -6.85
CA ILE A 135 -5.68 10.45 -5.66
C ILE A 135 -6.89 9.56 -5.96
N THR A 136 -7.24 8.68 -5.03
CA THR A 136 -8.35 7.75 -5.17
C THR A 136 -8.93 7.37 -3.82
N LYS A 137 -10.01 6.60 -3.85
CA LYS A 137 -10.63 5.96 -2.68
C LYS A 137 -10.94 4.49 -2.99
N PRO A 138 -11.17 3.64 -1.97
CA PRO A 138 -11.63 2.28 -2.20
C PRO A 138 -12.91 2.24 -3.03
N CYS A 139 -12.95 1.31 -3.97
CA CYS A 139 -14.17 1.01 -4.71
C CYS A 139 -14.86 -0.20 -4.04
N PRO A 140 -16.16 -0.15 -3.74
CA PRO A 140 -16.87 -1.27 -3.13
C PRO A 140 -16.99 -2.47 -4.07
N ASN A 141 -16.99 -2.24 -5.38
CA ASN A 141 -17.05 -3.27 -6.40
C ASN A 141 -15.71 -3.35 -7.15
N ALA A 142 -15.17 -4.54 -7.31
CA ALA A 142 -13.91 -4.76 -8.03
C ALA A 142 -14.03 -4.43 -9.54
N VAL A 143 -15.23 -4.52 -10.09
CA VAL A 143 -15.53 -4.22 -11.50
C VAL A 143 -16.89 -3.51 -11.55
N GLU A 144 -16.93 -2.33 -12.13
CA GLU A 144 -18.16 -1.68 -12.57
C GLU A 144 -18.28 -1.87 -14.09
N PHE A 145 -19.34 -2.54 -14.54
CA PHE A 145 -19.69 -2.58 -15.96
C PHE A 145 -20.43 -1.29 -16.27
N ILE A 146 -19.87 -0.47 -17.16
CA ILE A 146 -20.48 0.72 -17.71
C ILE A 146 -21.27 0.35 -18.96
#